data_2b49d9db48a0a3294b25faa807673761
#
_entry.id   2b49d9db48a0a3294b25faa807673761
#
_cell.length_a   1.000
_cell.length_b   1.000
_cell.length_c   1.000
_cell.angle_alpha   90.00
_cell.angle_beta   90.00
_cell.angle_gamma   90.00
#
_symmetry.space_group_name_H-M   'P 1'
#
loop_
_entity.id
_entity.type
_entity.pdbx_description
1 polymer ?
#
loop_
_entity_poly.entity_id
_entity_poly.type
_entity_poly.pdbx_seq_one_letter_code
_entity_poly.pdbx_strand_id
1 'polypeptide(L)'
;MSSALEKSLAILELLAESPEGLQVSAIASTLEIPVSGVHRQLQELARLGYVRQERNHGSYILTIKLAAMGLGFLGRSGVTDIAQPILDRLAAQTEELIRLSVLDGGDLIWVAVAQGATGGLRYDPGREQGVVVHLATSAGGQALLAAMTDEEALTYVSKQGMKPTAFVPGSGAPRTIKELLEELAETRRRGYSVSVNSYLEGMAAMAVPVRYGPQQTVIGCLSVAGPSVRMNAAKIAEFAPILSEAAGELGAAAHASQYFHSLHHEPKGASGAP
;
A
#
# COMPACT_ATOMS: atom_id res chain seq x y z
N MET A 1 -10.45 22.85 16.19
CA MET A 1 -9.06 22.84 16.76
C MET A 1 -8.62 21.39 16.86
N SER A 2 -7.54 20.99 16.19
CA SER A 2 -7.03 19.61 16.27
C SER A 2 -6.56 19.27 17.69
N SER A 3 -6.86 18.07 18.15
CA SER A 3 -6.46 17.56 19.47
C SER A 3 -4.94 17.46 19.62
N ALA A 4 -4.43 17.31 20.83
CA ALA A 4 -3.01 17.08 21.06
C ALA A 4 -2.52 15.76 20.42
N LEU A 5 -3.40 14.75 20.40
CA LEU A 5 -3.12 13.46 19.77
C LEU A 5 -2.99 13.59 18.23
N GLU A 6 -3.95 14.26 17.58
CA GLU A 6 -3.88 14.51 16.12
C GLU A 6 -2.61 15.24 15.72
N LYS A 7 -2.22 16.25 16.50
CA LYS A 7 -0.95 16.99 16.26
C LYS A 7 0.27 16.08 16.40
N SER A 8 0.28 15.22 17.40
CA SER A 8 1.41 14.29 17.61
C SER A 8 1.52 13.26 16.50
N LEU A 9 0.39 12.72 16.03
CA LEU A 9 0.36 11.78 14.91
C LEU A 9 0.82 12.46 13.61
N ALA A 10 0.29 13.65 13.30
CA ALA A 10 0.71 14.42 12.13
C ALA A 10 2.21 14.75 12.11
N ILE A 11 2.81 15.03 13.29
CA ILE A 11 4.26 15.24 13.41
C ILE A 11 5.02 13.94 13.11
N LEU A 12 4.56 12.79 13.62
CA LEU A 12 5.20 11.50 13.34
C LEU A 12 5.11 11.14 11.85
N GLU A 13 3.96 11.33 11.22
CA GLU A 13 3.75 11.11 9.79
C GLU A 13 4.67 11.99 8.94
N LEU A 14 4.74 13.29 9.23
CA LEU A 14 5.62 14.22 8.52
C LEU A 14 7.11 13.85 8.66
N LEU A 15 7.52 13.44 9.86
CA LEU A 15 8.90 13.00 10.11
C LEU A 15 9.21 11.64 9.44
N ALA A 16 8.22 10.77 9.23
CA ALA A 16 8.39 9.52 8.50
C ALA A 16 8.75 9.75 7.01
N GLU A 17 8.23 10.83 6.44
CA GLU A 17 8.55 11.25 5.06
C GLU A 17 9.89 12.01 4.96
N SER A 18 10.48 12.37 6.09
CA SER A 18 11.68 13.21 6.18
C SER A 18 12.80 12.52 6.97
N PRO A 19 13.50 11.51 6.41
CA PRO A 19 14.53 10.74 7.12
C PRO A 19 15.68 11.59 7.66
N GLU A 20 16.00 12.69 6.96
CA GLU A 20 17.04 13.66 7.35
C GLU A 20 16.61 14.56 8.53
N GLY A 21 15.34 14.45 8.93
CA GLY A 21 14.76 15.23 10.02
C GLY A 21 14.34 16.63 9.62
N LEU A 22 13.57 17.26 10.51
CA LEU A 22 13.04 18.61 10.32
C LEU A 22 13.25 19.47 11.56
N GLN A 23 13.47 20.77 11.34
CA GLN A 23 13.47 21.77 12.40
C GLN A 23 12.06 22.09 12.88
N VAL A 24 11.92 22.52 14.12
CA VAL A 24 10.62 22.89 14.71
C VAL A 24 9.85 23.91 13.87
N SER A 25 10.54 24.89 13.30
CA SER A 25 9.94 25.92 12.44
C SER A 25 9.39 25.36 11.13
N ALA A 26 10.08 24.39 10.51
CA ALA A 26 9.63 23.72 9.30
C ALA A 26 8.36 22.87 9.57
N ILE A 27 8.37 22.08 10.65
CA ILE A 27 7.21 21.31 11.10
C ILE A 27 6.01 22.24 11.36
N ALA A 28 6.24 23.34 12.06
CA ALA A 28 5.22 24.32 12.41
C ALA A 28 4.57 24.93 11.14
N SER A 29 5.39 25.28 10.16
CA SER A 29 4.94 25.84 8.88
C SER A 29 4.15 24.82 8.06
N THR A 30 4.66 23.59 7.95
CA THR A 30 4.04 22.54 7.11
C THR A 30 2.69 22.08 7.69
N LEU A 31 2.60 21.94 9.02
CA LEU A 31 1.38 21.47 9.69
C LEU A 31 0.44 22.60 10.14
N GLU A 32 0.80 23.85 9.88
CA GLU A 32 0.05 25.05 10.33
C GLU A 32 -0.22 25.04 11.85
N ILE A 33 0.76 24.57 12.64
CA ILE A 33 0.68 24.49 14.09
C ILE A 33 1.61 25.57 14.68
N PRO A 34 1.18 26.32 15.71
CA PRO A 34 2.08 27.26 16.38
C PRO A 34 3.37 26.60 16.86
N VAL A 35 4.53 27.26 16.70
CA VAL A 35 5.87 26.77 17.06
C VAL A 35 5.92 26.25 18.50
N SER A 36 5.31 26.94 19.45
CA SER A 36 5.22 26.51 20.85
C SER A 36 4.43 25.20 21.03
N GLY A 37 3.40 24.99 20.18
CA GLY A 37 2.62 23.77 20.14
C GLY A 37 3.44 22.57 19.62
N VAL A 38 4.15 22.78 18.51
CA VAL A 38 5.06 21.76 17.93
C VAL A 38 6.16 21.40 18.94
N HIS A 39 6.80 22.39 19.54
CA HIS A 39 7.86 22.17 20.52
C HIS A 39 7.38 21.30 21.69
N ARG A 40 6.20 21.59 22.24
CA ARG A 40 5.62 20.80 23.33
C ARG A 40 5.34 19.34 22.91
N GLN A 41 4.79 19.11 21.70
CA GLN A 41 4.55 17.76 21.21
C GLN A 41 5.85 17.00 20.96
N LEU A 42 6.86 17.63 20.37
CA LEU A 42 8.16 17.02 20.13
C LEU A 42 8.88 16.63 21.45
N GLN A 43 8.79 17.46 22.48
CA GLN A 43 9.33 17.12 23.79
C GLN A 43 8.66 15.88 24.39
N GLU A 44 7.33 15.78 24.28
CA GLU A 44 6.59 14.62 24.77
C GLU A 44 6.90 13.37 23.94
N LEU A 45 6.95 13.46 22.62
CA LEU A 45 7.35 12.37 21.74
C LEU A 45 8.80 11.93 21.99
N ALA A 46 9.70 12.86 22.31
CA ALA A 46 11.08 12.55 22.67
C ALA A 46 11.16 11.84 24.04
N ARG A 47 10.41 12.31 25.04
CA ARG A 47 10.31 11.65 26.35
C ARG A 47 9.78 10.21 26.21
N LEU A 48 8.85 10.00 25.30
CA LEU A 48 8.28 8.67 24.99
C LEU A 48 9.19 7.84 24.05
N GLY A 49 10.26 8.42 23.52
CA GLY A 49 11.26 7.74 22.70
C GLY A 49 10.86 7.52 21.23
N TYR A 50 9.86 8.24 20.70
CA TYR A 50 9.46 8.17 19.30
C TYR A 50 10.29 9.05 18.39
N VAL A 51 10.78 10.19 18.90
CA VAL A 51 11.65 11.12 18.19
C VAL A 51 12.91 11.40 19.01
N ARG A 52 13.94 11.89 18.36
CA ARG A 52 15.12 12.46 19.02
C ARG A 52 15.56 13.72 18.31
N GLN A 53 16.17 14.63 19.04
CA GLN A 53 16.79 15.82 18.47
C GLN A 53 18.26 15.54 18.13
N GLU A 54 18.68 15.88 16.93
CA GLU A 54 20.07 15.79 16.52
C GLU A 54 20.92 16.89 17.12
N ARG A 55 22.12 16.52 17.61
CA ARG A 55 23.00 17.46 18.35
C ARG A 55 23.55 18.59 17.48
N ASN A 56 23.79 18.36 16.19
CA ASN A 56 24.49 19.29 15.32
C ASN A 56 23.60 20.32 14.62
N HIS A 57 22.32 20.03 14.40
CA HIS A 57 21.43 20.90 13.61
C HIS A 57 20.10 21.22 14.28
N GLY A 58 19.85 20.69 15.47
CA GLY A 58 18.61 20.93 16.20
C GLY A 58 17.37 20.30 15.54
N SER A 59 17.53 19.55 14.43
CA SER A 59 16.45 18.85 13.74
C SER A 59 15.96 17.67 14.56
N TYR A 60 14.67 17.38 14.45
CA TYR A 60 14.06 16.20 15.03
C TYR A 60 13.92 15.12 13.98
N ILE A 61 14.28 13.88 14.34
CA ILE A 61 14.14 12.69 13.51
C ILE A 61 13.36 11.62 14.26
N LEU A 62 12.72 10.71 13.51
CA LEU A 62 12.13 9.52 14.11
C LEU A 62 13.20 8.61 14.70
N THR A 63 12.86 7.92 15.78
CA THR A 63 13.63 6.76 16.25
C THR A 63 13.14 5.50 15.56
N ILE A 64 13.90 4.41 15.70
CA ILE A 64 13.50 3.08 15.19
C ILE A 64 12.27 2.51 15.91
N LYS A 65 11.81 3.14 17.00
CA LYS A 65 10.72 2.60 17.85
C LYS A 65 9.44 2.35 17.07
N LEU A 66 9.02 3.31 16.22
CA LEU A 66 7.80 3.17 15.44
C LEU A 66 7.91 2.02 14.44
N ALA A 67 9.04 1.93 13.74
CA ALA A 67 9.32 0.84 12.80
C ALA A 67 9.37 -0.52 13.53
N ALA A 68 10.00 -0.59 14.71
CA ALA A 68 10.06 -1.82 15.52
C ALA A 68 8.65 -2.27 15.97
N MET A 69 7.77 -1.34 16.31
CA MET A 69 6.37 -1.65 16.64
C MET A 69 5.63 -2.24 15.43
N GLY A 70 5.77 -1.63 14.26
CA GLY A 70 5.16 -2.10 13.01
C GLY A 70 5.68 -3.48 12.60
N LEU A 71 6.99 -3.67 12.59
CA LEU A 71 7.62 -4.95 12.28
C LEU A 71 7.20 -6.05 13.28
N GLY A 72 7.17 -5.72 14.58
CA GLY A 72 6.70 -6.65 15.60
C GLY A 72 5.22 -7.00 15.47
N PHE A 73 4.38 -6.06 15.02
CA PHE A 73 2.98 -6.32 14.70
C PHE A 73 2.87 -7.27 13.50
N LEU A 74 3.53 -6.95 12.38
CA LEU A 74 3.51 -7.78 11.17
C LEU A 74 4.01 -9.20 11.44
N GLY A 75 5.14 -9.37 12.16
CA GLY A 75 5.65 -10.70 12.50
C GLY A 75 4.69 -11.51 13.38
N ARG A 76 4.02 -10.87 14.36
CA ARG A 76 3.02 -11.58 15.19
C ARG A 76 1.70 -11.80 14.46
N SER A 77 1.37 -11.01 13.48
CA SER A 77 0.14 -11.14 12.68
C SER A 77 0.12 -12.39 11.79
N GLY A 78 1.30 -12.95 11.47
CA GLY A 78 1.46 -14.07 10.56
C GLY A 78 1.28 -13.71 9.08
N VAL A 79 1.08 -12.43 8.73
CA VAL A 79 0.86 -12.01 7.34
C VAL A 79 2.13 -12.21 6.51
N THR A 80 3.26 -11.72 7.01
CA THR A 80 4.54 -11.79 6.29
C THR A 80 5.12 -13.19 6.25
N ASP A 81 5.02 -13.96 7.33
CA ASP A 81 5.57 -15.32 7.42
C ASP A 81 4.91 -16.27 6.41
N ILE A 82 3.60 -16.11 6.20
CA ILE A 82 2.84 -16.90 5.23
C ILE A 82 3.15 -16.42 3.81
N ALA A 83 3.23 -15.13 3.60
CA ALA A 83 3.34 -14.54 2.27
C ALA A 83 4.74 -14.63 1.69
N GLN A 84 5.79 -14.39 2.48
CA GLN A 84 7.15 -14.21 1.96
C GLN A 84 7.66 -15.40 1.15
N PRO A 85 7.49 -16.68 1.55
CA PRO A 85 7.93 -17.82 0.73
C PRO A 85 7.25 -17.88 -0.65
N ILE A 86 5.98 -17.47 -0.71
CA ILE A 86 5.20 -17.44 -1.97
C ILE A 86 5.70 -16.30 -2.86
N LEU A 87 5.93 -15.12 -2.27
CA LEU A 87 6.46 -13.97 -3.00
C LEU A 87 7.87 -14.24 -3.55
N ASP A 88 8.75 -14.85 -2.76
CA ASP A 88 10.12 -15.17 -3.17
C ASP A 88 10.14 -16.18 -4.33
N ARG A 89 9.27 -17.20 -4.28
CA ARG A 89 9.09 -18.16 -5.37
C ARG A 89 8.62 -17.45 -6.65
N LEU A 90 7.60 -16.60 -6.55
CA LEU A 90 7.11 -15.83 -7.70
C LEU A 90 8.18 -14.90 -8.26
N ALA A 91 8.90 -14.21 -7.39
CA ALA A 91 10.00 -13.33 -7.80
C ALA A 91 11.08 -14.09 -8.57
N ALA A 92 11.45 -15.28 -8.10
CA ALA A 92 12.40 -16.16 -8.81
C ALA A 92 11.86 -16.65 -10.17
N GLN A 93 10.55 -16.93 -10.28
CA GLN A 93 9.92 -17.40 -11.52
C GLN A 93 9.72 -16.30 -12.55
N THR A 94 9.38 -15.10 -12.10
CA THR A 94 9.04 -13.99 -13.00
C THR A 94 10.22 -13.09 -13.31
N GLU A 95 11.27 -13.13 -12.46
CA GLU A 95 12.41 -12.21 -12.49
C GLU A 95 12.00 -10.73 -12.36
N GLU A 96 10.83 -10.47 -11.78
CA GLU A 96 10.27 -9.13 -11.60
C GLU A 96 9.90 -8.87 -10.13
N LEU A 97 9.42 -7.67 -9.85
CA LEU A 97 8.98 -7.25 -8.52
C LEU A 97 7.60 -7.84 -8.20
N ILE A 98 7.52 -8.60 -7.12
CA ILE A 98 6.26 -9.12 -6.56
C ILE A 98 5.88 -8.30 -5.33
N ARG A 99 4.59 -7.95 -5.20
CA ARG A 99 4.07 -7.20 -4.07
C ARG A 99 2.76 -7.82 -3.56
N LEU A 100 2.66 -7.92 -2.25
CA LEU A 100 1.39 -8.19 -1.57
C LEU A 100 0.88 -6.89 -0.94
N SER A 101 -0.35 -6.55 -1.25
CA SER A 101 -1.09 -5.53 -0.53
C SER A 101 -2.23 -6.17 0.26
N VAL A 102 -2.53 -5.60 1.43
CA VAL A 102 -3.59 -6.04 2.34
C VAL A 102 -4.64 -4.93 2.44
N LEU A 103 -5.90 -5.33 2.41
CA LEU A 103 -7.04 -4.43 2.59
C LEU A 103 -7.35 -4.31 4.09
N ASP A 104 -7.26 -3.10 4.63
CA ASP A 104 -7.59 -2.78 6.02
C ASP A 104 -8.29 -1.44 6.13
N GLY A 105 -9.41 -1.36 6.84
CA GLY A 105 -10.15 -0.11 7.05
C GLY A 105 -10.62 0.61 5.78
N GLY A 106 -10.59 -0.05 4.63
CA GLY A 106 -10.89 0.53 3.32
C GLY A 106 -9.66 0.98 2.53
N ASP A 107 -8.47 0.92 3.11
CA ASP A 107 -7.21 1.20 2.46
C ASP A 107 -6.52 -0.10 2.02
N LEU A 108 -5.91 -0.06 0.84
CA LEU A 108 -5.06 -1.14 0.34
C LEU A 108 -3.60 -0.74 0.60
N ILE A 109 -2.85 -1.54 1.37
CA ILE A 109 -1.51 -1.18 1.85
C ILE A 109 -0.51 -2.23 1.39
N TRP A 110 0.62 -1.83 0.78
CA TRP A 110 1.71 -2.75 0.49
C TRP A 110 2.43 -3.18 1.76
N VAL A 111 2.36 -4.48 2.07
CA VAL A 111 2.91 -5.04 3.32
C VAL A 111 4.13 -5.93 3.12
N ALA A 112 4.26 -6.54 1.95
CA ALA A 112 5.38 -7.42 1.65
C ALA A 112 5.81 -7.31 0.17
N VAL A 113 7.09 -7.49 -0.08
CA VAL A 113 7.69 -7.42 -1.41
C VAL A 113 8.74 -8.52 -1.58
N ALA A 114 8.93 -8.97 -2.82
CA ALA A 114 10.08 -9.76 -3.24
C ALA A 114 10.58 -9.27 -4.59
N GLN A 115 11.89 -9.04 -4.70
CA GLN A 115 12.53 -8.54 -5.92
C GLN A 115 13.22 -9.68 -6.66
N GLY A 116 12.71 -10.03 -7.84
CA GLY A 116 13.29 -11.07 -8.69
C GLY A 116 14.40 -10.56 -9.61
N ALA A 117 14.36 -9.30 -10.00
CA ALA A 117 15.37 -8.71 -10.87
C ALA A 117 16.69 -8.52 -10.12
N THR A 118 17.73 -9.26 -10.54
CA THR A 118 19.07 -9.25 -9.93
C THR A 118 20.03 -8.25 -10.57
N GLY A 119 19.67 -7.68 -11.73
CA GLY A 119 20.49 -6.71 -12.45
C GLY A 119 19.73 -5.98 -13.55
N GLY A 120 20.38 -5.02 -14.21
CA GLY A 120 19.81 -4.24 -15.30
C GLY A 120 18.75 -3.22 -14.83
N LEU A 121 17.84 -2.86 -15.73
CA LEU A 121 16.75 -1.95 -15.44
C LEU A 121 15.74 -2.63 -14.52
N ARG A 122 15.57 -2.11 -13.32
CA ARG A 122 14.60 -2.60 -12.33
C ARG A 122 13.93 -1.44 -11.62
N TYR A 123 12.75 -1.68 -11.13
CA TYR A 123 12.09 -0.78 -10.20
C TYR A 123 12.55 -1.06 -8.76
N ASP A 124 12.87 -0.02 -8.01
CA ASP A 124 13.24 -0.15 -6.60
C ASP A 124 12.04 0.17 -5.70
N PRO A 125 11.46 -0.83 -5.01
CA PRO A 125 10.30 -0.64 -4.14
C PRO A 125 10.66 -0.07 -2.76
N GLY A 126 11.90 0.36 -2.54
CA GLY A 126 12.40 0.74 -1.20
C GLY A 126 11.62 1.84 -0.48
N ARG A 127 10.69 2.52 -1.17
CA ARG A 127 9.82 3.55 -0.59
C ARG A 127 8.34 3.18 -0.57
N GLU A 128 7.97 1.96 -0.94
CA GLU A 128 6.56 1.57 -1.11
C GLU A 128 5.99 0.73 0.04
N GLN A 129 6.83 0.06 0.83
CA GLN A 129 6.33 -0.70 1.99
C GLN A 129 5.67 0.22 3.02
N GLY A 130 4.44 -0.14 3.41
CA GLY A 130 3.62 0.65 4.31
C GLY A 130 2.84 1.79 3.61
N VAL A 131 3.01 1.96 2.29
CA VAL A 131 2.31 3.00 1.54
C VAL A 131 0.90 2.52 1.16
N VAL A 132 -0.07 3.42 1.27
CA VAL A 132 -1.44 3.21 0.77
C VAL A 132 -1.41 3.22 -0.76
N VAL A 133 -1.91 2.13 -1.34
CA VAL A 133 -1.96 1.92 -2.78
C VAL A 133 -2.97 2.86 -3.42
N HIS A 134 -2.57 3.60 -4.45
CA HIS A 134 -3.53 4.43 -5.18
C HIS A 134 -4.43 3.55 -6.06
N LEU A 135 -5.74 3.55 -5.77
CA LEU A 135 -6.67 2.59 -6.31
C LEU A 135 -6.90 2.73 -7.82
N ALA A 136 -7.04 3.95 -8.30
CA ALA A 136 -7.36 4.18 -9.71
C ALA A 136 -6.17 3.93 -10.65
N THR A 137 -4.91 4.11 -10.21
CA THR A 137 -3.74 4.08 -11.09
C THR A 137 -2.89 2.82 -10.97
N SER A 138 -3.04 2.05 -9.89
CA SER A 138 -2.23 0.85 -9.67
C SER A 138 -2.98 -0.42 -10.10
N ALA A 139 -2.24 -1.44 -10.54
CA ALA A 139 -2.82 -2.74 -10.85
C ALA A 139 -3.52 -3.36 -9.63
N GLY A 140 -2.89 -3.32 -8.44
CA GLY A 140 -3.51 -3.83 -7.20
C GLY A 140 -4.81 -3.12 -6.86
N GLY A 141 -4.85 -1.80 -6.99
CA GLY A 141 -6.05 -1.00 -6.77
C GLY A 141 -7.17 -1.33 -7.75
N GLN A 142 -6.86 -1.42 -9.06
CA GLN A 142 -7.83 -1.81 -10.07
C GLN A 142 -8.33 -3.26 -9.90
N ALA A 143 -7.47 -4.19 -9.45
CA ALA A 143 -7.88 -5.55 -9.12
C ALA A 143 -8.86 -5.59 -7.94
N LEU A 144 -8.63 -4.79 -6.91
CA LEU A 144 -9.55 -4.62 -5.78
C LEU A 144 -10.88 -4.04 -6.23
N LEU A 145 -10.86 -2.90 -6.94
CA LEU A 145 -12.07 -2.22 -7.42
C LEU A 145 -12.89 -3.09 -8.38
N ALA A 146 -12.24 -3.86 -9.25
CA ALA A 146 -12.92 -4.78 -10.16
C ALA A 146 -13.62 -5.95 -9.44
N ALA A 147 -13.21 -6.28 -8.21
CA ALA A 147 -13.83 -7.31 -7.39
C ALA A 147 -15.11 -6.84 -6.67
N MET A 148 -15.47 -5.57 -6.81
CA MET A 148 -16.65 -4.91 -6.24
C MET A 148 -17.65 -4.54 -7.33
N THR A 149 -18.85 -4.12 -6.93
CA THR A 149 -19.79 -3.42 -7.83
C THR A 149 -19.22 -2.04 -8.21
N ASP A 150 -19.70 -1.46 -9.32
CA ASP A 150 -19.27 -0.12 -9.73
C ASP A 150 -19.59 0.95 -8.67
N GLU A 151 -20.72 0.83 -7.98
CA GLU A 151 -21.12 1.74 -6.93
C GLU A 151 -20.17 1.70 -5.72
N GLU A 152 -19.82 0.49 -5.27
CA GLU A 152 -18.83 0.31 -4.20
C GLU A 152 -17.45 0.85 -4.63
N ALA A 153 -16.99 0.51 -5.83
CA ALA A 153 -15.71 0.97 -6.38
C ALA A 153 -15.65 2.51 -6.42
N LEU A 154 -16.71 3.17 -6.88
CA LEU A 154 -16.80 4.63 -6.90
C LEU A 154 -16.79 5.24 -5.50
N THR A 155 -17.35 4.55 -4.50
CA THR A 155 -17.28 5.00 -3.10
C THR A 155 -15.83 5.01 -2.60
N TYR A 156 -15.05 3.98 -2.89
CA TYR A 156 -13.60 3.95 -2.57
C TYR A 156 -12.83 5.04 -3.29
N VAL A 157 -13.05 5.18 -4.60
CA VAL A 157 -12.38 6.19 -5.42
C VAL A 157 -12.75 7.61 -4.98
N SER A 158 -13.99 7.85 -4.55
CA SER A 158 -14.41 9.18 -4.08
C SER A 158 -13.68 9.63 -2.81
N LYS A 159 -13.31 8.68 -1.93
CA LYS A 159 -12.54 8.95 -0.71
C LYS A 159 -11.09 9.27 -1.01
N GLN A 160 -10.46 8.50 -1.90
CA GLN A 160 -9.03 8.63 -2.21
C GLN A 160 -8.75 9.66 -3.31
N GLY A 161 -9.70 9.87 -4.21
CA GLY A 161 -9.55 10.69 -5.42
C GLY A 161 -9.07 9.90 -6.64
N MET A 162 -9.37 10.44 -7.83
CA MET A 162 -8.93 9.90 -9.12
C MET A 162 -7.45 10.14 -9.40
N LYS A 163 -6.88 11.19 -8.80
CA LYS A 163 -5.48 11.56 -8.99
C LYS A 163 -4.71 11.41 -7.69
N PRO A 164 -3.54 10.77 -7.72
CA PRO A 164 -2.67 10.75 -6.55
C PRO A 164 -2.16 12.15 -6.24
N THR A 165 -2.00 12.47 -4.96
CA THR A 165 -1.43 13.74 -4.48
C THR A 165 0.06 13.62 -4.20
N ALA A 166 0.55 12.42 -3.91
CA ALA A 166 1.92 12.16 -3.51
C ALA A 166 2.90 11.97 -4.68
N PHE A 167 2.39 11.72 -5.89
CA PHE A 167 3.22 11.49 -7.09
C PHE A 167 2.46 11.87 -8.37
N VAL A 168 3.20 12.00 -9.47
CA VAL A 168 2.62 12.25 -10.79
C VAL A 168 2.39 10.90 -11.48
N PRO A 169 1.14 10.53 -11.79
CA PRO A 169 0.85 9.29 -12.49
C PRO A 169 1.35 9.33 -13.93
N GLY A 170 1.60 8.16 -14.49
CA GLY A 170 2.03 8.03 -15.88
C GLY A 170 0.91 8.31 -16.89
N SER A 171 1.28 8.33 -18.17
CA SER A 171 0.40 8.70 -19.29
C SER A 171 -0.78 7.74 -19.51
N GLY A 172 -0.64 6.48 -19.07
CA GLY A 172 -1.67 5.45 -19.15
C GLY A 172 -2.66 5.43 -17.98
N ALA A 173 -2.58 6.38 -17.03
CA ALA A 173 -3.53 6.46 -15.92
C ALA A 173 -4.93 6.90 -16.41
N PRO A 174 -6.02 6.27 -15.91
CA PRO A 174 -7.38 6.73 -16.22
C PRO A 174 -7.58 8.16 -15.72
N ARG A 175 -8.10 9.01 -16.59
CA ARG A 175 -8.28 10.45 -16.33
C ARG A 175 -9.69 10.79 -15.90
N THR A 176 -10.63 9.92 -16.22
CA THR A 176 -12.05 10.07 -15.94
C THR A 176 -12.62 8.81 -15.27
N ILE A 177 -13.72 8.98 -14.56
CA ILE A 177 -14.47 7.86 -13.99
C ILE A 177 -14.90 6.87 -15.08
N LYS A 178 -15.27 7.37 -16.25
CA LYS A 178 -15.67 6.51 -17.37
C LYS A 178 -14.51 5.59 -17.81
N GLU A 179 -13.32 6.16 -18.02
CA GLU A 179 -12.14 5.39 -18.39
C GLU A 179 -11.80 4.35 -17.30
N LEU A 180 -11.88 4.73 -16.02
CA LEU A 180 -11.68 3.78 -14.93
C LEU A 180 -12.69 2.63 -14.98
N LEU A 181 -13.97 2.90 -15.14
CA LEU A 181 -15.01 1.87 -15.22
C LEU A 181 -14.83 0.93 -16.43
N GLU A 182 -14.38 1.46 -17.57
CA GLU A 182 -14.00 0.67 -18.74
C GLU A 182 -12.83 -0.29 -18.43
N GLU A 183 -11.81 0.19 -17.73
CA GLU A 183 -10.67 -0.61 -17.23
C GLU A 183 -11.12 -1.70 -16.23
N LEU A 184 -12.05 -1.37 -15.32
CA LEU A 184 -12.60 -2.33 -14.36
C LEU A 184 -13.43 -3.41 -15.05
N ALA A 185 -14.25 -3.04 -16.04
CA ALA A 185 -15.02 -4.00 -16.84
C ALA A 185 -14.09 -4.97 -17.59
N GLU A 186 -13.02 -4.47 -18.19
CA GLU A 186 -12.02 -5.30 -18.86
C GLU A 186 -11.26 -6.19 -17.87
N THR A 187 -10.94 -5.68 -16.68
CA THR A 187 -10.33 -6.44 -15.58
C THR A 187 -11.24 -7.61 -15.15
N ARG A 188 -12.53 -7.39 -15.00
CA ARG A 188 -13.51 -8.44 -14.68
C ARG A 188 -13.59 -9.51 -15.77
N ARG A 189 -13.62 -9.09 -17.05
CA ARG A 189 -13.66 -9.99 -18.19
C ARG A 189 -12.41 -10.87 -18.29
N ARG A 190 -11.25 -10.30 -18.02
CA ARG A 190 -9.94 -10.94 -18.13
C ARG A 190 -9.57 -11.76 -16.90
N GLY A 191 -10.11 -11.42 -15.73
CA GLY A 191 -9.83 -12.06 -14.45
C GLY A 191 -8.61 -11.49 -13.71
N TYR A 192 -7.91 -10.51 -14.28
CA TYR A 192 -6.77 -9.81 -13.67
C TYR A 192 -6.69 -8.38 -14.19
N SER A 193 -6.16 -7.47 -13.38
CA SER A 193 -5.91 -6.10 -13.80
C SER A 193 -4.57 -5.97 -14.54
N VAL A 194 -4.47 -4.96 -15.40
CA VAL A 194 -3.22 -4.57 -16.07
C VAL A 194 -3.10 -3.06 -16.02
N SER A 195 -1.94 -2.58 -15.61
CA SER A 195 -1.61 -1.16 -15.52
C SER A 195 -0.30 -0.93 -16.27
N VAL A 196 -0.35 -0.21 -17.39
CA VAL A 196 0.82 0.12 -18.21
C VAL A 196 0.98 1.62 -18.24
N ASN A 197 2.16 2.13 -17.87
CA ASN A 197 2.43 3.56 -17.74
C ASN A 197 1.37 4.32 -16.92
N SER A 198 0.72 3.66 -15.97
CA SER A 198 -0.39 4.24 -15.20
C SER A 198 0.07 4.72 -13.83
N TYR A 199 0.55 3.82 -12.97
CA TYR A 199 1.10 4.21 -11.68
C TYR A 199 2.38 5.04 -11.85
N LEU A 200 3.30 4.59 -12.67
CA LEU A 200 4.55 5.28 -13.00
C LEU A 200 4.85 5.09 -14.49
N GLU A 201 5.35 6.16 -15.14
CA GLU A 201 5.79 6.10 -16.53
C GLU A 201 6.92 5.09 -16.71
N GLY A 202 6.90 4.30 -17.78
CA GLY A 202 7.89 3.25 -18.06
C GLY A 202 7.68 1.94 -17.29
N MET A 203 6.64 1.84 -16.46
CA MET A 203 6.28 0.62 -15.73
C MET A 203 5.03 -0.05 -16.29
N ALA A 204 5.01 -1.38 -16.19
CA ALA A 204 3.82 -2.18 -16.33
C ALA A 204 3.66 -3.11 -15.14
N ALA A 205 2.42 -3.35 -14.75
CA ALA A 205 2.07 -4.25 -13.66
C ALA A 205 0.78 -4.99 -13.99
N MET A 206 0.64 -6.17 -13.39
CA MET A 206 -0.64 -6.86 -13.32
C MET A 206 -0.93 -7.28 -11.88
N ALA A 207 -2.19 -7.46 -11.53
CA ALA A 207 -2.58 -7.93 -10.22
C ALA A 207 -3.84 -8.78 -10.25
N VAL A 208 -3.96 -9.62 -9.23
CA VAL A 208 -5.14 -10.44 -8.94
C VAL A 208 -5.56 -10.22 -7.48
N PRO A 209 -6.86 -10.31 -7.16
CA PRO A 209 -7.31 -10.25 -5.77
C PRO A 209 -6.94 -11.56 -5.04
N VAL A 210 -6.50 -11.42 -3.79
CA VAL A 210 -6.36 -12.52 -2.84
C VAL A 210 -7.68 -12.68 -2.10
N ARG A 211 -8.27 -13.86 -2.17
CA ARG A 211 -9.61 -14.15 -1.62
C ARG A 211 -9.53 -15.15 -0.48
N TYR A 212 -10.32 -14.92 0.55
CA TYR A 212 -10.34 -15.73 1.76
C TYR A 212 -11.74 -16.19 2.13
N GLY A 213 -11.81 -17.39 2.68
CA GLY A 213 -13.03 -17.98 3.23
C GLY A 213 -14.07 -18.38 2.21
N PRO A 214 -15.21 -18.97 2.68
CA PRO A 214 -16.27 -19.46 1.79
C PRO A 214 -16.95 -18.37 0.95
N GLN A 215 -17.02 -17.14 1.48
CA GLN A 215 -17.61 -15.98 0.81
C GLN A 215 -16.67 -15.36 -0.23
N GLN A 216 -15.44 -15.88 -0.39
CA GLN A 216 -14.43 -15.35 -1.29
C GLN A 216 -14.16 -13.85 -1.08
N THR A 217 -14.13 -13.42 0.19
CA THR A 217 -13.88 -12.03 0.55
C THR A 217 -12.46 -11.62 0.14
N VAL A 218 -12.34 -10.47 -0.50
CA VAL A 218 -11.02 -9.94 -0.88
C VAL A 218 -10.33 -9.41 0.37
N ILE A 219 -9.16 -9.98 0.69
CA ILE A 219 -8.31 -9.58 1.82
C ILE A 219 -7.08 -8.77 1.40
N GLY A 220 -6.85 -8.68 0.10
CA GLY A 220 -5.73 -7.96 -0.48
C GLY A 220 -5.55 -8.28 -1.95
N CYS A 221 -4.41 -7.87 -2.51
CA CYS A 221 -4.05 -8.13 -3.89
C CYS A 221 -2.59 -8.55 -4.01
N LEU A 222 -2.34 -9.51 -4.90
CA LEU A 222 -1.01 -9.93 -5.30
C LEU A 222 -0.69 -9.35 -6.67
N SER A 223 0.49 -8.74 -6.83
CA SER A 223 0.87 -8.09 -8.07
C SER A 223 2.30 -8.44 -8.49
N VAL A 224 2.54 -8.44 -9.80
CA VAL A 224 3.85 -8.44 -10.42
C VAL A 224 4.03 -7.15 -11.22
N ALA A 225 5.19 -6.52 -11.09
CA ALA A 225 5.50 -5.24 -11.72
C ALA A 225 6.94 -5.19 -12.20
N GLY A 226 7.15 -4.54 -13.32
CA GLY A 226 8.49 -4.34 -13.88
C GLY A 226 8.50 -3.27 -14.97
N PRO A 227 9.66 -3.01 -15.57
CA PRO A 227 9.75 -2.11 -16.72
C PRO A 227 8.84 -2.54 -17.87
N SER A 228 8.10 -1.61 -18.47
CA SER A 228 7.14 -1.90 -19.53
C SER A 228 7.79 -2.54 -20.77
N VAL A 229 9.08 -2.32 -20.97
CA VAL A 229 9.86 -2.96 -22.04
C VAL A 229 10.00 -4.48 -21.87
N ARG A 230 9.90 -5.02 -20.66
CA ARG A 230 9.90 -6.46 -20.38
C ARG A 230 8.49 -6.98 -20.10
N MET A 231 7.70 -6.24 -19.35
CA MET A 231 6.33 -6.57 -18.97
C MET A 231 5.35 -6.22 -20.10
N ASN A 232 5.53 -6.84 -21.25
CA ASN A 232 4.62 -6.69 -22.40
C ASN A 232 3.38 -7.62 -22.27
N ALA A 233 2.42 -7.48 -23.19
CA ALA A 233 1.16 -8.23 -23.15
C ALA A 233 1.36 -9.76 -23.14
N ALA A 234 2.38 -10.27 -23.84
CA ALA A 234 2.68 -11.71 -23.88
C ALA A 234 3.18 -12.19 -22.49
N LYS A 235 4.10 -11.44 -21.86
CA LYS A 235 4.60 -11.76 -20.52
C LYS A 235 3.49 -11.65 -19.46
N ILE A 236 2.65 -10.65 -19.54
CA ILE A 236 1.48 -10.51 -18.65
C ILE A 236 0.55 -11.73 -18.77
N ALA A 237 0.27 -12.19 -20.00
CA ALA A 237 -0.54 -13.37 -20.23
C ALA A 237 0.12 -14.67 -19.71
N GLU A 238 1.44 -14.78 -19.83
CA GLU A 238 2.23 -15.88 -19.27
C GLU A 238 2.17 -15.91 -17.74
N PHE A 239 2.24 -14.74 -17.08
CA PHE A 239 2.25 -14.62 -15.62
C PHE A 239 0.86 -14.77 -14.99
N ALA A 240 -0.22 -14.52 -15.75
CA ALA A 240 -1.57 -14.51 -15.20
C ALA A 240 -1.97 -15.80 -14.48
N PRO A 241 -1.78 -17.02 -15.05
CA PRO A 241 -2.11 -18.27 -14.35
C PRO A 241 -1.23 -18.47 -13.11
N ILE A 242 0.06 -18.15 -13.19
CA ILE A 242 1.02 -18.32 -12.08
C ILE A 242 0.63 -17.41 -10.90
N LEU A 243 0.30 -16.16 -11.19
CA LEU A 243 -0.10 -15.19 -10.17
C LEU A 243 -1.45 -15.57 -9.54
N SER A 244 -2.40 -16.07 -10.36
CA SER A 244 -3.71 -16.51 -9.88
C SER A 244 -3.62 -17.74 -8.96
N GLU A 245 -2.77 -18.71 -9.30
CA GLU A 245 -2.49 -19.87 -8.45
C GLU A 245 -1.90 -19.45 -7.10
N ALA A 246 -0.89 -18.59 -7.12
CA ALA A 246 -0.27 -18.09 -5.92
C ALA A 246 -1.22 -17.26 -5.04
N ALA A 247 -2.13 -16.48 -5.64
CA ALA A 247 -3.16 -15.77 -4.90
C ALA A 247 -4.15 -16.74 -4.22
N GLY A 248 -4.49 -17.84 -4.87
CA GLY A 248 -5.27 -18.93 -4.30
C GLY A 248 -4.56 -19.60 -3.11
N GLU A 249 -3.24 -19.86 -3.25
CA GLU A 249 -2.41 -20.41 -2.18
C GLU A 249 -2.35 -19.46 -0.98
N LEU A 250 -2.14 -18.16 -1.22
CA LEU A 250 -2.16 -17.13 -0.16
C LEU A 250 -3.51 -17.09 0.56
N GLY A 251 -4.61 -17.13 -0.19
CA GLY A 251 -5.96 -17.16 0.37
C GLY A 251 -6.23 -18.40 1.22
N ALA A 252 -5.75 -19.56 0.79
CA ALA A 252 -5.83 -20.79 1.57
C ALA A 252 -4.97 -20.74 2.83
N ALA A 253 -3.73 -20.22 2.73
CA ALA A 253 -2.81 -20.09 3.84
C ALA A 253 -3.23 -19.01 4.86
N ALA A 254 -4.06 -18.04 4.45
CA ALA A 254 -4.52 -16.95 5.31
C ALA A 254 -5.25 -17.41 6.59
N HIS A 255 -5.77 -18.66 6.63
CA HIS A 255 -6.31 -19.27 7.84
C HIS A 255 -5.31 -19.34 9.00
N ALA A 256 -4.00 -19.41 8.72
CA ALA A 256 -2.96 -19.44 9.73
C ALA A 256 -2.60 -18.04 10.26
N SER A 257 -3.08 -16.96 9.65
CA SER A 257 -2.86 -15.59 10.09
C SER A 257 -3.96 -15.15 11.07
N GLN A 258 -3.56 -14.75 12.28
CA GLN A 258 -4.50 -14.17 13.25
C GLN A 258 -5.12 -12.86 12.73
N TYR A 259 -4.38 -12.09 11.95
CA TYR A 259 -4.85 -10.85 11.37
C TYR A 259 -6.00 -11.08 10.39
N PHE A 260 -5.82 -11.96 9.39
CA PHE A 260 -6.88 -12.26 8.43
C PHE A 260 -8.09 -12.94 9.07
N HIS A 261 -7.87 -13.71 10.15
CA HIS A 261 -8.96 -14.30 10.90
C HIS A 261 -9.80 -13.24 11.63
N SER A 262 -9.18 -12.21 12.19
CA SER A 262 -9.88 -11.12 12.89
C SER A 262 -10.71 -10.24 11.96
N LEU A 263 -10.26 -9.98 10.72
CA LEU A 263 -11.01 -9.19 9.73
C LEU A 263 -12.38 -9.81 9.35
N HIS A 264 -12.56 -11.12 9.56
CA HIS A 264 -13.82 -11.81 9.25
C HIS A 264 -14.79 -11.88 10.42
N HIS A 265 -14.37 -11.51 11.64
CA HIS A 265 -15.19 -11.55 12.84
C HIS A 265 -15.68 -10.17 13.28
N GLU A 266 -15.39 -9.11 12.54
CA GLU A 266 -16.06 -7.83 12.80
C GLU A 266 -17.56 -7.96 12.48
N PRO A 267 -18.45 -7.74 13.46
CA PRO A 267 -19.89 -7.74 13.20
C PRO A 267 -20.19 -6.61 12.22
N LYS A 268 -20.84 -6.93 11.09
CA LYS A 268 -21.46 -5.96 10.20
C LYS A 268 -22.43 -5.10 11.01
N GLY A 269 -21.98 -3.97 11.58
CA GLY A 269 -22.88 -3.15 12.38
C GLY A 269 -22.23 -2.08 13.25
N ALA A 270 -21.25 -1.33 12.74
CA ALA A 270 -20.80 -0.11 13.40
C ALA A 270 -20.69 1.09 12.42
N SER A 271 -21.55 1.11 11.41
CA SER A 271 -21.78 2.33 10.61
C SER A 271 -23.07 2.98 11.07
N GLY A 272 -23.03 3.70 12.19
CA GLY A 272 -24.21 4.43 12.65
C GLY A 272 -24.10 4.88 14.08
N ALA A 273 -23.38 5.95 14.32
CA ALA A 273 -23.71 6.87 15.41
C ALA A 273 -23.37 8.30 14.96
N PRO A 274 -24.24 9.28 15.30
CA PRO A 274 -24.36 10.58 14.67
C PRO A 274 -23.20 11.53 14.96
#